data_7fb4cb8d8d7c9402f5983ba49aaea6bb
#
_entry.id   7fb4cb8d8d7c9402f5983ba49aaea6bb
#
_cell.length_a   1.000
_cell.length_b   1.000
_cell.length_c   1.000
_cell.angle_alpha   90.00
_cell.angle_beta   90.00
_cell.angle_gamma   90.00
#
_symmetry.space_group_name_H-M   'P 1'
#
loop_
_entity.id
_entity.type
_entity.pdbx_description
1 polymer ?
#
loop_
_entity_poly.entity_id
_entity_poly.type
_entity_poly.pdbx_seq_one_letter_code
_entity_poly.pdbx_strand_id
1 'polypeptide(L)'
;MEMLNFMNNPQILLFVDNSNIFISAKNVAQTKEGRHARDNVRLAFENLLQLALANRKLGKAYVVGSIPPEQRAVWDRLEQATGVKPELFERGEYTGGEQGLDQCLQVHMLRAISDHSEPQIAVLMTGDGAGYDDGVGYHADMARMFAAGWGIEVVTWEASCKRSLREWAKQKGCFIRLEDYYDSVTFIEGGRRAKPVDVSSRPASRPRPNPAQIAEARVRAAYEKQLADLQVALDAAKAKKRLKAQRKAKYERRILTKKR
;
A
#
# COMPACT_ATOMS: atom_id res chain seq x y z
N MET A 1 -17.56 -1.32 -18.52
CA MET A 1 -16.16 -1.66 -18.85
C MET A 1 -15.15 -0.57 -18.41
N GLU A 2 -15.58 0.63 -18.03
CA GLU A 2 -14.70 1.73 -17.53
C GLU A 2 -14.27 1.60 -16.08
N MET A 3 -14.98 0.85 -15.24
CA MET A 3 -14.63 0.68 -13.81
C MET A 3 -13.32 -0.10 -13.55
N LEU A 4 -12.76 -0.77 -14.56
CA LEU A 4 -11.50 -1.52 -14.45
C LEU A 4 -10.24 -0.68 -14.78
N ASN A 5 -10.41 0.54 -15.29
CA ASN A 5 -9.29 1.41 -15.65
C ASN A 5 -8.75 2.29 -14.51
N PHE A 6 -9.42 2.36 -13.36
CA PHE A 6 -8.99 3.21 -12.23
C PHE A 6 -7.81 2.64 -11.42
N MET A 7 -7.45 1.38 -11.63
CA MET A 7 -6.33 0.75 -10.91
C MET A 7 -5.03 0.69 -11.74
N ASN A 8 -4.83 1.64 -12.64
CA ASN A 8 -3.65 1.66 -13.50
C ASN A 8 -2.40 2.08 -12.69
N ASN A 9 -1.62 1.08 -12.30
CA ASN A 9 -0.28 1.18 -11.76
C ASN A 9 -0.19 1.67 -10.31
N PRO A 10 -0.69 0.90 -9.32
CA PRO A 10 -0.58 1.27 -7.91
C PRO A 10 0.88 1.40 -7.50
N GLN A 11 1.17 2.42 -6.70
CA GLN A 11 2.51 2.68 -6.18
C GLN A 11 2.73 1.96 -4.84
N ILE A 12 3.99 1.71 -4.54
CA ILE A 12 4.39 1.21 -3.23
C ILE A 12 4.59 2.38 -2.28
N LEU A 13 3.93 2.35 -1.13
CA LEU A 13 4.31 3.13 0.02
C LEU A 13 5.02 2.20 1.01
N LEU A 14 6.28 2.51 1.26
CA LEU A 14 7.17 1.70 2.07
C LEU A 14 7.31 2.32 3.47
N PHE A 15 7.07 1.52 4.51
CA PHE A 15 7.17 1.90 5.92
C PHE A 15 8.18 0.99 6.60
N VAL A 16 9.31 1.56 7.04
CA VAL A 16 10.45 0.80 7.56
C VAL A 16 10.81 1.24 8.97
N ASP A 17 10.70 0.33 9.90
CA ASP A 17 11.33 0.39 11.20
C ASP A 17 12.70 -0.31 11.09
N ASN A 18 13.74 0.48 10.82
CA ASN A 18 15.07 -0.06 10.59
C ASN A 18 15.66 -0.72 11.84
N SER A 19 15.36 -0.20 13.02
CA SER A 19 15.87 -0.77 14.28
C SER A 19 15.39 -2.20 14.48
N ASN A 20 14.09 -2.44 14.27
CA ASN A 20 13.50 -3.78 14.38
C ASN A 20 14.11 -4.74 13.34
N ILE A 21 14.21 -4.31 12.08
CA ILE A 21 14.79 -5.13 11.00
C ILE A 21 16.26 -5.45 11.27
N PHE A 22 17.05 -4.47 11.72
CA PHE A 22 18.48 -4.67 11.96
C PHE A 22 18.76 -5.54 13.19
N ILE A 23 18.07 -5.29 14.32
CA ILE A 23 18.23 -6.10 15.53
C ILE A 23 17.86 -7.56 15.25
N SER A 24 16.79 -7.78 14.51
CA SER A 24 16.35 -9.12 14.13
C SER A 24 17.34 -9.79 13.17
N ALA A 25 17.94 -9.04 12.23
CA ALA A 25 19.00 -9.56 11.35
C ALA A 25 20.20 -10.07 12.13
N LYS A 26 20.59 -9.41 13.23
CA LYS A 26 21.69 -9.87 14.11
C LYS A 26 21.39 -11.23 14.72
N ASN A 27 20.16 -11.45 15.17
CA ASN A 27 19.74 -12.73 15.76
C ASN A 27 19.69 -13.85 14.73
N VAL A 28 19.19 -13.55 13.51
CA VAL A 28 19.18 -14.52 12.40
C VAL A 28 20.60 -14.86 11.96
N ALA A 29 21.49 -13.86 11.86
CA ALA A 29 22.90 -14.07 11.51
C ALA A 29 23.61 -14.96 12.55
N GLN A 30 23.35 -14.74 13.84
CA GLN A 30 23.87 -15.61 14.90
C GLN A 30 23.44 -17.06 14.73
N THR A 31 22.18 -17.27 14.38
CA THR A 31 21.63 -18.64 14.20
C THR A 31 22.20 -19.31 12.93
N LYS A 32 22.38 -18.56 11.86
CA LYS A 32 22.84 -19.10 10.57
C LYS A 32 24.37 -19.25 10.48
N GLU A 33 25.13 -18.29 10.98
CA GLU A 33 26.57 -18.20 10.73
C GLU A 33 27.40 -18.03 12.04
N GLY A 34 26.74 -17.99 13.21
CA GLY A 34 27.38 -17.92 14.52
C GLY A 34 27.61 -16.50 15.04
N ARG A 35 28.28 -16.42 16.22
CA ARG A 35 28.45 -15.16 16.97
C ARG A 35 29.19 -14.07 16.16
N HIS A 36 30.24 -14.45 15.43
CA HIS A 36 30.98 -13.50 14.62
C HIS A 36 30.08 -12.78 13.58
N ALA A 37 29.19 -13.53 12.93
CA ALA A 37 28.26 -12.98 11.97
C ALA A 37 27.25 -12.02 12.65
N ARG A 38 26.77 -12.33 13.86
CA ARG A 38 25.89 -11.43 14.62
C ARG A 38 26.50 -10.05 14.81
N ASP A 39 27.76 -9.97 15.13
CA ASP A 39 28.43 -8.71 15.45
C ASP A 39 28.80 -7.90 14.19
N ASN A 40 28.98 -8.59 13.06
CA ASN A 40 29.44 -8.02 11.80
C ASN A 40 28.39 -7.99 10.68
N VAL A 41 27.16 -8.45 10.93
CA VAL A 41 26.07 -8.35 9.95
C VAL A 41 25.69 -6.90 9.69
N ARG A 42 25.43 -6.61 8.40
CA ARG A 42 24.93 -5.31 7.93
C ARG A 42 23.80 -5.57 6.94
N LEU A 43 22.91 -4.59 6.80
CA LEU A 43 21.81 -4.63 5.84
C LEU A 43 22.27 -4.12 4.48
N ALA A 44 21.90 -4.85 3.42
CA ALA A 44 22.09 -4.43 2.03
C ALA A 44 20.85 -3.61 1.61
N PHE A 45 20.89 -2.30 1.84
CA PHE A 45 19.73 -1.41 1.68
C PHE A 45 19.15 -1.39 0.26
N GLU A 46 20.01 -1.42 -0.77
CA GLU A 46 19.55 -1.49 -2.16
C GLU A 46 18.74 -2.77 -2.42
N ASN A 47 19.23 -3.90 -1.94
CA ASN A 47 18.56 -5.17 -2.11
C ASN A 47 17.26 -5.27 -1.27
N LEU A 48 17.24 -4.67 -0.08
CA LEU A 48 16.02 -4.54 0.72
C LEU A 48 14.97 -3.70 0.00
N LEU A 49 15.38 -2.57 -0.60
CA LEU A 49 14.48 -1.73 -1.38
C LEU A 49 13.97 -2.48 -2.62
N GLN A 50 14.86 -3.15 -3.37
CA GLN A 50 14.47 -3.96 -4.53
C GLN A 50 13.49 -5.07 -4.13
N LEU A 51 13.74 -5.75 -3.01
CA LEU A 51 12.84 -6.76 -2.47
C LEU A 51 11.47 -6.17 -2.10
N ALA A 52 11.44 -5.03 -1.43
CA ALA A 52 10.21 -4.34 -1.06
C ALA A 52 9.40 -3.93 -2.30
N LEU A 53 10.06 -3.40 -3.32
CA LEU A 53 9.42 -2.94 -4.55
C LEU A 53 8.96 -4.07 -5.46
N ALA A 54 9.68 -5.18 -5.54
CA ALA A 54 9.37 -6.28 -6.45
C ALA A 54 9.07 -5.78 -7.88
N ASN A 55 9.97 -4.97 -8.44
CA ASN A 55 9.88 -4.35 -9.77
C ASN A 55 8.69 -3.37 -9.96
N ARG A 56 8.04 -2.93 -8.87
CA ARG A 56 6.94 -1.95 -8.91
C ARG A 56 7.45 -0.54 -8.60
N LYS A 57 6.67 0.47 -8.95
CA LYS A 57 7.04 1.87 -8.74
C LYS A 57 6.96 2.25 -7.25
N LEU A 58 8.03 2.85 -6.74
CA LEU A 58 8.03 3.51 -5.44
C LEU A 58 7.22 4.81 -5.54
N GLY A 59 6.19 4.97 -4.70
CA GLY A 59 5.50 6.23 -4.48
C GLY A 59 6.24 7.05 -3.44
N LYS A 60 6.37 6.50 -2.23
CA LYS A 60 7.10 7.12 -1.13
C LYS A 60 7.65 6.08 -0.17
N ALA A 61 8.78 6.38 0.46
CA ALA A 61 9.34 5.57 1.53
C ALA A 61 9.48 6.42 2.80
N TYR A 62 9.06 5.83 3.90
CA TYR A 62 9.21 6.36 5.25
C TYR A 62 10.11 5.38 6.01
N VAL A 63 11.32 5.79 6.28
CA VAL A 63 12.30 4.99 7.02
C VAL A 63 12.61 5.71 8.31
N VAL A 64 12.34 5.04 9.42
CA VAL A 64 12.62 5.57 10.75
C VAL A 64 13.74 4.78 11.41
N GLY A 65 14.50 5.43 12.23
CA GLY A 65 15.59 4.82 12.98
C GLY A 65 16.14 5.73 14.06
N SER A 66 17.11 5.24 14.84
CA SER A 66 17.68 5.98 15.96
C SER A 66 19.18 6.20 15.83
N ILE A 67 19.67 7.27 16.47
CA ILE A 67 21.07 7.56 16.71
C ILE A 67 21.24 7.86 18.21
N PRO A 68 22.12 7.16 18.95
CA PRO A 68 22.68 5.84 18.65
C PRO A 68 21.61 4.73 18.63
N PRO A 69 21.90 3.45 18.34
CA PRO A 69 23.24 2.86 18.26
C PRO A 69 23.91 2.99 16.88
N GLU A 70 23.16 3.26 15.83
CA GLU A 70 23.75 3.39 14.48
C GLU A 70 24.50 4.70 14.35
N GLN A 71 25.65 4.63 13.66
CA GLN A 71 26.40 5.82 13.32
C GLN A 71 25.74 6.56 12.15
N ARG A 72 25.87 7.88 12.10
CA ARG A 72 25.34 8.71 11.01
C ARG A 72 25.72 8.17 9.62
N ALA A 73 26.96 7.68 9.46
CA ALA A 73 27.45 7.10 8.22
C ALA A 73 26.64 5.89 7.70
N VAL A 74 25.88 5.18 8.55
CA VAL A 74 24.98 4.11 8.11
C VAL A 74 23.77 4.71 7.39
N TRP A 75 23.24 5.78 7.91
CA TRP A 75 22.09 6.49 7.36
C TRP A 75 22.44 7.24 6.07
N ASP A 76 23.64 7.85 6.01
CA ASP A 76 24.15 8.48 4.81
C ASP A 76 24.30 7.44 3.67
N ARG A 77 24.75 6.23 3.99
CA ARG A 77 24.81 5.11 3.01
C ARG A 77 23.42 4.67 2.56
N LEU A 78 22.45 4.59 3.45
CA LEU A 78 21.07 4.28 3.06
C LEU A 78 20.55 5.32 2.07
N GLU A 79 20.70 6.60 2.38
CA GLU A 79 20.27 7.70 1.51
C GLU A 79 20.98 7.66 0.15
N GLN A 80 22.30 7.47 0.13
CA GLN A 80 23.09 7.34 -1.11
C GLN A 80 22.68 6.14 -1.96
N ALA A 81 22.47 4.99 -1.32
CA ALA A 81 22.14 3.74 -2.00
C ALA A 81 20.70 3.70 -2.53
N THR A 82 19.78 4.36 -1.87
CA THR A 82 18.33 4.21 -2.15
C THR A 82 17.64 5.51 -2.58
N GLY A 83 18.26 6.66 -2.36
CA GLY A 83 17.62 7.98 -2.51
C GLY A 83 16.57 8.29 -1.44
N VAL A 84 16.42 7.43 -0.43
CA VAL A 84 15.43 7.57 0.63
C VAL A 84 16.06 8.27 1.83
N LYS A 85 15.50 9.40 2.23
CA LYS A 85 15.97 10.15 3.40
C LYS A 85 15.31 9.59 4.67
N PRO A 86 16.08 9.09 5.64
CA PRO A 86 15.53 8.56 6.88
C PRO A 86 15.12 9.69 7.86
N GLU A 87 14.12 9.43 8.67
CA GLU A 87 13.75 10.22 9.83
C GLU A 87 14.42 9.63 11.08
N LEU A 88 15.34 10.39 11.68
CA LEU A 88 16.19 9.90 12.75
C LEU A 88 15.78 10.52 14.09
N PHE A 89 15.71 9.67 15.10
CA PHE A 89 15.34 10.04 16.47
C PHE A 89 16.53 9.82 17.41
N GLU A 90 16.71 10.73 18.35
CA GLU A 90 17.68 10.53 19.44
C GLU A 90 17.09 9.59 20.49
N ARG A 91 17.89 8.65 20.96
CA ARG A 91 17.51 7.84 22.13
C ARG A 91 17.59 8.70 23.38
N GLY A 92 16.52 8.65 24.19
CA GLY A 92 16.50 9.35 25.48
C GLY A 92 17.60 8.81 26.40
N GLU A 93 18.45 9.72 26.90
CA GLU A 93 19.61 9.41 27.75
C GLU A 93 19.25 8.61 29.02
N TYR A 94 18.04 8.75 29.54
CA TYR A 94 17.59 8.14 30.80
C TYR A 94 16.73 6.90 30.66
N THR A 95 16.03 6.71 29.55
CA THR A 95 15.09 5.60 29.39
C THR A 95 15.53 4.52 28.42
N GLY A 96 16.56 4.80 27.60
CA GLY A 96 17.07 3.88 26.58
C GLY A 96 16.02 3.51 25.52
N GLY A 97 14.79 4.04 25.62
CA GLY A 97 13.68 3.75 24.73
C GLY A 97 13.70 4.64 23.48
N GLU A 98 13.30 4.09 22.36
CA GLU A 98 13.08 4.81 21.11
C GLU A 98 11.73 5.53 21.19
N GLN A 99 11.71 6.68 21.91
CA GLN A 99 10.49 7.46 22.04
C GLN A 99 10.18 8.19 20.73
N GLY A 100 8.96 8.01 20.23
CA GLY A 100 8.45 8.74 19.08
C GLY A 100 8.66 8.08 17.72
N LEU A 101 9.53 7.06 17.61
CA LEU A 101 9.83 6.39 16.36
C LEU A 101 8.60 5.64 15.81
N ASP A 102 7.98 4.83 16.67
CA ASP A 102 6.77 4.08 16.30
C ASP A 102 5.62 5.02 15.95
N GLN A 103 5.41 6.07 16.76
CA GLN A 103 4.37 7.05 16.52
C GLN A 103 4.59 7.82 15.21
N CYS A 104 5.84 8.16 14.87
CA CYS A 104 6.16 8.81 13.62
C CYS A 104 5.73 7.97 12.42
N LEU A 105 6.13 6.70 12.40
CA LEU A 105 5.79 5.79 11.30
C LEU A 105 4.27 5.53 11.22
N GLN A 106 3.60 5.37 12.37
CA GLN A 106 2.14 5.24 12.44
C GLN A 106 1.41 6.48 11.90
N VAL A 107 1.89 7.68 12.21
CA VAL A 107 1.34 8.93 11.66
C VAL A 107 1.45 8.95 10.14
N HIS A 108 2.58 8.51 9.57
CA HIS A 108 2.73 8.41 8.12
C HIS A 108 1.78 7.37 7.51
N MET A 109 1.57 6.22 8.16
CA MET A 109 0.62 5.20 7.70
C MET A 109 -0.81 5.74 7.68
N LEU A 110 -1.25 6.41 8.75
CA LEU A 110 -2.59 6.97 8.85
C LEU A 110 -2.81 8.14 7.87
N ARG A 111 -1.82 9.03 7.72
CA ARG A 111 -1.86 10.12 6.73
C ARG A 111 -1.95 9.58 5.31
N ALA A 112 -1.23 8.51 4.99
CA ALA A 112 -1.27 7.91 3.66
C ALA A 112 -2.69 7.53 3.24
N ILE A 113 -3.54 7.07 4.16
CA ILE A 113 -4.95 6.75 3.87
C ILE A 113 -5.73 7.99 3.43
N SER A 114 -5.45 9.15 4.05
CA SER A 114 -6.15 10.42 3.77
C SER A 114 -5.58 11.15 2.54
N ASP A 115 -4.27 11.03 2.32
CA ASP A 115 -3.55 11.77 1.29
C ASP A 115 -3.70 11.16 -0.11
N HIS A 116 -4.16 9.90 -0.20
CA HIS A 116 -4.36 9.20 -1.47
C HIS A 116 -5.84 8.99 -1.74
N SER A 117 -6.35 9.57 -2.82
CA SER A 117 -7.73 9.37 -3.28
C SER A 117 -8.01 7.92 -3.68
N GLU A 118 -6.99 7.21 -4.18
CA GLU A 118 -7.07 5.81 -4.58
C GLU A 118 -6.18 4.93 -3.70
N PRO A 119 -6.66 3.70 -3.32
CA PRO A 119 -5.86 2.78 -2.55
C PRO A 119 -4.56 2.41 -3.28
N GLN A 120 -3.46 2.38 -2.54
CA GLN A 120 -2.13 2.01 -3.00
C GLN A 120 -1.70 0.68 -2.38
N ILE A 121 -0.41 0.35 -2.42
CA ILE A 121 0.15 -0.84 -1.76
C ILE A 121 1.02 -0.38 -0.59
N ALA A 122 0.66 -0.80 0.62
CA ALA A 122 1.46 -0.58 1.82
C ALA A 122 2.40 -1.77 2.04
N VAL A 123 3.69 -1.50 2.05
CA VAL A 123 4.73 -2.47 2.41
C VAL A 123 5.29 -2.06 3.78
N LEU A 124 5.06 -2.90 4.78
CA LEU A 124 5.56 -2.70 6.14
C LEU A 124 6.80 -3.57 6.38
N MET A 125 7.88 -2.95 6.81
CA MET A 125 9.12 -3.64 7.21
C MET A 125 9.36 -3.48 8.70
N THR A 126 8.69 -4.28 9.48
CA THR A 126 8.89 -4.52 10.92
C THR A 126 8.23 -5.83 11.33
N GLY A 127 8.69 -6.46 12.36
CA GLY A 127 8.05 -7.63 13.00
C GLY A 127 7.19 -7.27 14.20
N ASP A 128 7.14 -5.98 14.57
CA ASP A 128 6.38 -5.54 15.73
C ASP A 128 4.88 -5.49 15.41
N GLY A 129 4.11 -6.27 16.14
CA GLY A 129 2.66 -6.30 16.09
C GLY A 129 2.04 -5.97 17.46
N ALA A 130 2.74 -5.24 18.32
CA ALA A 130 2.22 -4.85 19.63
C ALA A 130 1.00 -3.91 19.51
N GLY A 131 0.17 -3.88 20.54
CA GLY A 131 -0.97 -2.96 20.63
C GLY A 131 -2.17 -3.26 19.75
N TYR A 132 -2.18 -4.34 18.96
CA TYR A 132 -3.26 -4.63 18.02
C TYR A 132 -4.63 -4.78 18.70
N ASP A 133 -4.67 -5.49 19.81
CA ASP A 133 -5.92 -5.74 20.55
C ASP A 133 -6.50 -4.45 21.15
N ASP A 134 -5.64 -3.46 21.43
CA ASP A 134 -6.00 -2.12 21.87
C ASP A 134 -6.29 -1.15 20.71
N GLY A 135 -6.22 -1.62 19.48
CA GLY A 135 -6.44 -0.83 18.27
C GLY A 135 -5.31 0.15 17.96
N VAL A 136 -4.11 -0.08 18.48
CA VAL A 136 -2.91 0.75 18.25
C VAL A 136 -1.76 -0.08 17.66
N GLY A 137 -0.70 0.58 17.21
CA GLY A 137 0.49 -0.06 16.64
C GLY A 137 0.37 -0.39 15.16
N TYR A 138 1.47 -0.81 14.58
CA TYR A 138 1.62 -1.07 13.14
C TYR A 138 0.60 -2.06 12.59
N HIS A 139 0.30 -3.12 13.33
CA HIS A 139 -0.68 -4.12 12.89
C HIS A 139 -2.08 -3.51 12.77
N ALA A 140 -2.50 -2.68 13.73
CA ALA A 140 -3.79 -2.01 13.69
C ALA A 140 -3.87 -1.02 12.52
N ASP A 141 -2.78 -0.29 12.23
CA ASP A 141 -2.74 0.66 11.13
C ASP A 141 -2.73 -0.05 9.76
N MET A 142 -2.02 -1.17 9.62
CA MET A 142 -2.13 -2.04 8.44
C MET A 142 -3.55 -2.57 8.25
N ALA A 143 -4.26 -2.90 9.34
CA ALA A 143 -5.66 -3.33 9.26
C ALA A 143 -6.58 -2.19 8.79
N ARG A 144 -6.34 -0.95 9.21
CA ARG A 144 -7.05 0.24 8.71
C ARG A 144 -6.78 0.48 7.22
N MET A 145 -5.52 0.39 6.78
CA MET A 145 -5.15 0.48 5.36
C MET A 145 -5.85 -0.61 4.55
N PHE A 146 -5.86 -1.86 5.04
CA PHE A 146 -6.57 -2.96 4.41
C PHE A 146 -8.09 -2.67 4.30
N ALA A 147 -8.71 -2.17 5.36
CA ALA A 147 -10.14 -1.79 5.34
C ALA A 147 -10.42 -0.67 4.33
N ALA A 148 -9.49 0.26 4.14
CA ALA A 148 -9.54 1.30 3.10
C ALA A 148 -9.25 0.79 1.68
N GLY A 149 -9.04 -0.52 1.49
CA GLY A 149 -8.84 -1.13 0.17
C GLY A 149 -7.38 -1.28 -0.26
N TRP A 150 -6.42 -0.88 0.57
CA TRP A 150 -4.99 -0.96 0.23
C TRP A 150 -4.53 -2.42 0.07
N GLY A 151 -3.59 -2.64 -0.85
CA GLY A 151 -2.80 -3.86 -0.90
C GLY A 151 -1.84 -3.91 0.27
N ILE A 152 -1.69 -5.08 0.92
CA ILE A 152 -0.93 -5.22 2.16
C ILE A 152 0.21 -6.21 1.98
N GLU A 153 1.41 -5.79 2.36
CA GLU A 153 2.60 -6.64 2.39
C GLU A 153 3.38 -6.40 3.67
N VAL A 154 3.76 -7.48 4.35
CA VAL A 154 4.65 -7.45 5.50
C VAL A 154 5.94 -8.17 5.12
N VAL A 155 7.06 -7.44 5.14
CA VAL A 155 8.39 -7.92 4.77
C VAL A 155 9.25 -7.86 6.01
N THR A 156 9.49 -9.02 6.65
CA THR A 156 10.21 -9.05 7.92
C THR A 156 10.83 -10.41 8.20
N TRP A 157 11.64 -10.47 9.27
CA TRP A 157 12.18 -11.72 9.80
C TRP A 157 11.06 -12.51 10.50
N GLU A 158 10.75 -13.72 10.02
CA GLU A 158 9.71 -14.55 10.62
C GLU A 158 10.03 -14.90 12.08
N ALA A 159 11.31 -15.12 12.38
CA ALA A 159 11.79 -15.51 13.72
C ALA A 159 11.46 -14.47 14.81
N SER A 160 11.37 -13.19 14.46
CA SER A 160 11.05 -12.09 15.38
C SER A 160 9.68 -11.46 15.16
N CYS A 161 8.95 -11.91 14.14
CA CYS A 161 7.64 -11.37 13.82
C CYS A 161 6.57 -11.86 14.78
N LYS A 162 5.77 -10.95 15.33
CA LYS A 162 4.63 -11.30 16.16
C LYS A 162 3.66 -12.20 15.39
N ARG A 163 3.27 -13.31 15.98
CA ARG A 163 2.45 -14.34 15.35
C ARG A 163 1.13 -13.77 14.79
N SER A 164 0.46 -12.89 15.53
CA SER A 164 -0.80 -12.29 15.10
C SER A 164 -0.63 -11.48 13.80
N LEU A 165 0.41 -10.63 13.70
CA LEU A 165 0.72 -9.86 12.49
C LEU A 165 1.04 -10.79 11.32
N ARG A 166 1.87 -11.81 11.53
CA ARG A 166 2.25 -12.77 10.50
C ARG A 166 1.06 -13.52 9.92
N GLU A 167 0.22 -14.12 10.78
CA GLU A 167 -0.94 -14.89 10.32
C GLU A 167 -1.99 -13.99 9.64
N TRP A 168 -2.18 -12.79 10.16
CA TRP A 168 -3.05 -11.80 9.55
C TRP A 168 -2.54 -11.39 8.15
N ALA A 169 -1.25 -11.11 8.01
CA ALA A 169 -0.66 -10.73 6.72
C ALA A 169 -0.78 -11.85 5.67
N LYS A 170 -0.60 -13.11 6.08
CA LYS A 170 -0.81 -14.27 5.20
C LYS A 170 -2.25 -14.40 4.70
N GLN A 171 -3.23 -13.99 5.50
CA GLN A 171 -4.65 -14.07 5.15
C GLN A 171 -5.15 -12.87 4.34
N LYS A 172 -4.64 -11.68 4.60
CA LYS A 172 -5.16 -10.42 4.06
C LYS A 172 -4.31 -9.82 2.94
N GLY A 173 -3.08 -10.27 2.81
CA GLY A 173 -2.13 -9.77 1.82
C GLY A 173 -1.01 -10.75 1.56
N CYS A 174 0.24 -10.27 1.65
CA CYS A 174 1.44 -11.08 1.49
C CYS A 174 2.34 -10.96 2.73
N PHE A 175 2.85 -12.09 3.19
CA PHE A 175 3.91 -12.16 4.17
C PHE A 175 5.19 -12.63 3.49
N ILE A 176 6.24 -11.81 3.51
CA ILE A 176 7.52 -12.07 2.85
C ILE A 176 8.59 -12.26 3.94
N ARG A 177 9.17 -13.45 3.99
CA ARG A 177 10.18 -13.84 4.96
C ARG A 177 11.55 -13.35 4.51
N LEU A 178 12.19 -12.52 5.30
CA LEU A 178 13.57 -12.08 5.02
C LEU A 178 14.58 -13.23 5.13
N GLU A 179 14.29 -14.28 5.88
CA GLU A 179 15.11 -15.49 5.96
C GLU A 179 15.33 -16.16 4.60
N ASP A 180 14.35 -16.10 3.70
CA ASP A 180 14.43 -16.67 2.36
C ASP A 180 15.37 -15.85 1.46
N TYR A 181 15.62 -14.60 1.81
CA TYR A 181 16.50 -13.67 1.10
C TYR A 181 17.74 -13.28 1.91
N TYR A 182 18.05 -14.02 2.97
CA TYR A 182 19.11 -13.68 3.93
C TYR A 182 20.43 -13.31 3.26
N ASP A 183 20.91 -14.11 2.33
CA ASP A 183 22.16 -13.90 1.61
C ASP A 183 22.14 -12.67 0.69
N SER A 184 20.96 -12.22 0.30
CA SER A 184 20.80 -11.05 -0.57
C SER A 184 20.59 -9.78 0.23
N VAL A 185 19.81 -9.82 1.33
CA VAL A 185 19.46 -8.62 2.09
C VAL A 185 20.47 -8.31 3.21
N THR A 186 21.45 -9.20 3.43
CA THR A 186 22.53 -8.98 4.41
C THR A 186 23.90 -9.27 3.83
N PHE A 187 24.91 -8.65 4.42
CA PHE A 187 26.33 -9.00 4.23
C PHE A 187 27.03 -9.04 5.58
N ILE A 188 28.19 -9.71 5.63
CA ILE A 188 29.04 -9.79 6.82
C ILE A 188 30.25 -8.91 6.57
N GLU A 189 30.48 -7.89 7.38
CA GLU A 189 31.61 -7.00 7.28
C GLU A 189 32.92 -7.80 7.46
N GLY A 190 33.85 -7.63 6.51
CA GLY A 190 35.07 -8.45 6.44
C GLY A 190 34.88 -9.90 5.98
N GLY A 191 33.67 -10.28 5.53
CA GLY A 191 33.36 -11.65 5.11
C GLY A 191 32.40 -11.72 3.90
N ARG A 192 31.28 -12.43 4.07
CA ARG A 192 30.29 -12.67 3.01
C ARG A 192 29.72 -11.37 2.45
N ARG A 193 29.72 -11.22 1.11
CA ARG A 193 29.04 -10.12 0.41
C ARG A 193 27.57 -10.46 0.16
N ALA A 194 26.73 -9.44 0.02
CA ALA A 194 25.34 -9.63 -0.40
C ALA A 194 25.30 -10.16 -1.83
N LYS A 195 24.44 -11.17 -2.07
CA LYS A 195 24.12 -11.67 -3.41
C LYS A 195 23.08 -10.75 -4.07
N PRO A 196 22.97 -10.73 -5.40
CA PRO A 196 21.81 -10.12 -6.06
C PRO A 196 20.49 -10.68 -5.51
N VAL A 197 19.49 -9.83 -5.41
CA VAL A 197 18.16 -10.26 -4.98
C VAL A 197 17.32 -10.70 -6.18
N ASP A 198 16.74 -11.89 -6.11
CA ASP A 198 15.75 -12.37 -7.09
C ASP A 198 14.35 -12.16 -6.52
N VAL A 199 13.56 -11.35 -7.20
CA VAL A 199 12.18 -11.03 -6.82
C VAL A 199 11.14 -11.70 -7.72
N SER A 200 11.56 -12.56 -8.66
CA SER A 200 10.68 -13.17 -9.66
C SER A 200 9.57 -14.03 -9.07
N SER A 201 9.87 -14.75 -7.99
CA SER A 201 8.94 -15.62 -7.27
C SER A 201 8.27 -14.97 -6.06
N ARG A 202 8.61 -13.68 -5.76
CA ARG A 202 8.08 -12.98 -4.61
C ARG A 202 6.58 -12.68 -4.79
N PRO A 203 5.72 -13.07 -3.83
CA PRO A 203 4.31 -12.73 -3.89
C PRO A 203 4.11 -11.21 -3.77
N ALA A 204 3.09 -10.71 -4.46
CA ALA A 204 2.75 -9.30 -4.49
C ALA A 204 1.24 -9.10 -4.30
N SER A 205 0.89 -8.18 -3.42
CA SER A 205 -0.49 -7.78 -3.19
C SER A 205 -0.98 -6.78 -4.24
N ARG A 206 -2.30 -6.60 -4.28
CA ARG A 206 -2.95 -5.58 -5.11
C ARG A 206 -3.96 -4.81 -4.27
N PRO A 207 -4.15 -3.51 -4.52
CA PRO A 207 -5.23 -2.79 -3.90
C PRO A 207 -6.58 -3.31 -4.39
N ARG A 208 -7.61 -3.06 -3.60
CA ARG A 208 -9.00 -3.39 -3.88
C ARG A 208 -9.81 -2.10 -3.87
N PRO A 209 -10.93 -2.03 -4.60
CA PRO A 209 -11.82 -0.87 -4.47
C PRO A 209 -12.21 -0.66 -3.00
N ASN A 210 -12.10 0.57 -2.52
CA ASN A 210 -12.57 0.93 -1.19
C ASN A 210 -14.09 0.69 -1.10
N PRO A 211 -14.63 0.11 0.00
CA PRO A 211 -16.07 -0.07 0.18
C PRO A 211 -16.88 1.22 -0.03
N ALA A 212 -16.39 2.37 0.40
CA ALA A 212 -17.02 3.66 0.15
C ALA A 212 -17.07 4.00 -1.35
N GLN A 213 -15.99 3.80 -2.09
CA GLN A 213 -15.95 4.00 -3.54
C GLN A 213 -16.89 3.05 -4.27
N ILE A 214 -17.01 1.79 -3.82
CA ILE A 214 -17.97 0.84 -4.37
C ILE A 214 -19.41 1.34 -4.16
N ALA A 215 -19.72 1.83 -2.97
CA ALA A 215 -21.03 2.37 -2.66
C ALA A 215 -21.35 3.61 -3.51
N GLU A 216 -20.42 4.54 -3.61
CA GLU A 216 -20.56 5.75 -4.44
C GLU A 216 -20.73 5.41 -5.92
N ALA A 217 -19.92 4.48 -6.46
CA ALA A 217 -20.04 4.04 -7.84
C ALA A 217 -21.40 3.37 -8.13
N ARG A 218 -21.96 2.62 -7.17
CA ARG A 218 -23.31 2.03 -7.28
C ARG A 218 -24.39 3.10 -7.32
N VAL A 219 -24.30 4.11 -6.45
CA VAL A 219 -25.25 5.24 -6.43
C VAL A 219 -25.18 6.01 -7.74
N ARG A 220 -23.97 6.33 -8.22
CA ARG A 220 -23.75 7.01 -9.49
C ARG A 220 -24.33 6.23 -10.68
N ALA A 221 -24.04 4.93 -10.76
CA ALA A 221 -24.56 4.08 -11.83
C ALA A 221 -26.11 4.00 -11.82
N ALA A 222 -26.72 3.92 -10.62
CA ALA A 222 -28.18 3.96 -10.50
C ALA A 222 -28.77 5.28 -10.99
N TYR A 223 -28.13 6.40 -10.65
CA TYR A 223 -28.55 7.73 -11.08
C TYR A 223 -28.40 7.93 -12.59
N GLU A 224 -27.28 7.50 -13.19
CA GLU A 224 -27.04 7.55 -14.64
C GLU A 224 -28.11 6.72 -15.40
N LYS A 225 -28.44 5.54 -14.89
CA LYS A 225 -29.53 4.73 -15.45
C LYS A 225 -30.88 5.44 -15.40
N GLN A 226 -31.21 6.06 -14.27
CA GLN A 226 -32.47 6.80 -14.13
C GLN A 226 -32.54 7.99 -15.08
N LEU A 227 -31.46 8.71 -15.29
CA LEU A 227 -31.39 9.79 -16.28
C LEU A 227 -31.58 9.28 -17.71
N ALA A 228 -30.97 8.16 -18.06
CA ALA A 228 -31.15 7.54 -19.39
C ALA A 228 -32.61 7.13 -19.62
N ASP A 229 -33.26 6.51 -18.64
CA ASP A 229 -34.66 6.10 -18.71
C ASP A 229 -35.60 7.32 -18.88
N LEU A 230 -35.34 8.42 -18.16
CA LEU A 230 -36.08 9.69 -18.30
C LEU A 230 -35.88 10.32 -19.68
N GLN A 231 -34.66 10.29 -20.23
CA GLN A 231 -34.40 10.81 -21.57
C GLN A 231 -35.17 10.02 -22.64
N VAL A 232 -35.18 8.69 -22.55
CA VAL A 232 -35.96 7.82 -23.45
C VAL A 232 -37.45 8.14 -23.36
N ALA A 233 -37.99 8.30 -22.15
CA ALA A 233 -39.41 8.66 -21.93
C ALA A 233 -39.74 10.04 -22.52
N LEU A 234 -38.84 11.04 -22.36
CA LEU A 234 -39.00 12.37 -22.91
C LEU A 234 -39.03 12.37 -24.45
N ASP A 235 -38.13 11.61 -25.06
CA ASP A 235 -38.04 11.52 -26.52
C ASP A 235 -39.26 10.79 -27.10
N ALA A 236 -39.75 9.74 -26.42
CA ALA A 236 -40.99 9.09 -26.79
C ALA A 236 -42.22 10.03 -26.69
N ALA A 237 -42.30 10.85 -25.62
CA ALA A 237 -43.34 11.86 -25.47
C ALA A 237 -43.28 12.94 -26.56
N LYS A 238 -42.08 13.43 -26.93
CA LYS A 238 -41.88 14.38 -28.03
C LYS A 238 -42.33 13.78 -29.39
N ALA A 239 -41.94 12.52 -29.63
CA ALA A 239 -42.35 11.81 -30.87
C ALA A 239 -43.88 11.66 -30.94
N LYS A 240 -44.52 11.30 -29.86
CA LYS A 240 -46.01 11.17 -29.78
C LYS A 240 -46.68 12.53 -30.05
N LYS A 241 -46.16 13.62 -29.51
CA LYS A 241 -46.66 14.98 -29.75
C LYS A 241 -46.50 15.41 -31.22
N ARG A 242 -45.37 15.12 -31.85
CA ARG A 242 -45.13 15.39 -33.29
C ARG A 242 -46.10 14.61 -34.17
N LEU A 243 -46.31 13.33 -33.89
CA LEU A 243 -47.24 12.48 -34.62
C LEU A 243 -48.69 12.99 -34.53
N LYS A 244 -49.10 13.43 -33.32
CA LYS A 244 -50.43 14.02 -33.12
C LYS A 244 -50.61 15.32 -33.92
N ALA A 245 -49.59 16.18 -33.93
CA ALA A 245 -49.62 17.42 -34.71
C ALA A 245 -49.69 17.15 -36.23
N GLN A 246 -48.92 16.17 -36.72
CA GLN A 246 -48.97 15.77 -38.13
C GLN A 246 -50.35 15.21 -38.55
N ARG A 247 -50.96 14.38 -37.70
CA ARG A 247 -52.34 13.84 -37.94
C ARG A 247 -53.38 14.98 -38.02
N LYS A 248 -53.28 15.96 -37.10
CA LYS A 248 -54.15 17.14 -37.09
C LYS A 248 -53.98 17.98 -38.38
N ALA A 249 -52.76 18.29 -38.75
CA ALA A 249 -52.49 19.04 -39.97
C ALA A 249 -52.95 18.31 -41.23
N LYS A 250 -52.80 16.99 -41.31
CA LYS A 250 -53.31 16.17 -42.43
C LYS A 250 -54.86 16.17 -42.49
N TYR A 251 -55.52 16.14 -41.35
CA TYR A 251 -56.99 16.22 -41.27
C TYR A 251 -57.51 17.59 -41.74
N GLU A 252 -56.91 18.68 -41.28
CA GLU A 252 -57.25 20.04 -41.69
C GLU A 252 -57.05 20.27 -43.20
N ARG A 253 -55.97 19.78 -43.78
CA ARG A 253 -55.76 19.80 -45.24
C ARG A 253 -56.85 19.04 -46.01
N ARG A 254 -57.31 17.89 -45.55
CA ARG A 254 -58.38 17.10 -46.17
C ARG A 254 -59.75 17.82 -46.15
N ILE A 255 -60.01 18.59 -45.13
CA ILE A 255 -61.25 19.38 -45.04
C ILE A 255 -61.21 20.53 -46.07
N LEU A 256 -60.08 21.23 -46.16
CA LEU A 256 -59.92 22.33 -47.10
C LEU A 256 -60.00 21.89 -48.57
N THR A 257 -59.51 20.71 -48.90
CA THR A 257 -59.64 20.16 -50.28
C THR A 257 -61.04 19.65 -50.65
N LYS A 258 -61.91 19.37 -49.69
CA LYS A 258 -63.31 18.97 -49.95
C LYS A 258 -64.29 20.18 -50.07
N LYS A 259 -63.85 21.36 -49.69
CA LYS A 259 -64.62 22.61 -49.78
C LYS A 259 -64.34 23.43 -51.10
N ARG A 260 -63.45 22.91 -51.93
CA ARG A 260 -63.25 23.41 -53.35
C ARG A 260 -63.93 22.42 -54.29
#